data_90cf45369cb144aad4529acdb59158c3
#
_entry.id   90cf45369cb144aad4529acdb59158c3
#
_cell.length_a   1.000
_cell.length_b   1.000
_cell.length_c   1.000
_cell.angle_alpha   90.00
_cell.angle_beta   90.00
_cell.angle_gamma   90.00
#
_symmetry.space_group_name_H-M   'P 1'
#
loop_
_entity.id
_entity.type
_entity.pdbx_description
1 polymer ?
#
loop_
_entity_poly.entity_id
_entity_poly.type
_entity_poly.pdbx_seq_one_letter_code
_entity_poly.pdbx_strand_id
1 'polypeptide(L)'
;IITAAEGANLHLDDLRSRPDDFDFATRDRFLAGALIPADWYIQAQRFRQWFRDRVREVFQNVDIILAPTTPYPATPIGQQKIVVDGEEILVRPNLGLFTQPLSFIGLPII
;
A
#
# COMPACT_ATOMS: atom_id res chain seq x y z
N ILE A 1 -4.81 3.02 4.87
CA ILE A 1 -5.96 3.94 4.92
C ILE A 1 -6.29 4.45 3.52
N ILE A 2 -5.47 5.31 2.90
CA ILE A 2 -5.79 6.01 1.64
C ILE A 2 -6.21 5.04 0.54
N THR A 3 -5.36 4.09 0.16
CA THR A 3 -5.66 3.11 -0.91
C THR A 3 -6.93 2.29 -0.65
N ALA A 4 -7.20 1.93 0.61
CA ALA A 4 -8.39 1.17 0.96
C ALA A 4 -9.65 2.04 0.82
N ALA A 5 -9.62 3.29 1.32
CA ALA A 5 -10.75 4.21 1.22
C ALA A 5 -11.05 4.62 -0.23
N GLU A 6 -10.00 4.96 -1.01
CA GLU A 6 -10.17 5.34 -2.42
C GLU A 6 -10.60 4.15 -3.28
N GLY A 7 -10.03 2.95 -3.06
CA GLY A 7 -10.45 1.72 -3.74
C GLY A 7 -11.88 1.33 -3.40
N ALA A 8 -12.28 1.46 -2.13
CA ALA A 8 -13.66 1.24 -1.72
C ALA A 8 -14.65 2.20 -2.41
N ASN A 9 -14.30 3.49 -2.45
CA ASN A 9 -15.14 4.50 -3.11
C ASN A 9 -15.26 4.25 -4.61
N LEU A 10 -14.17 3.89 -5.28
CA LEU A 10 -14.15 3.60 -6.72
C LEU A 10 -14.99 2.38 -7.09
N HIS A 11 -14.97 1.34 -6.25
CA HIS A 11 -15.60 0.04 -6.52
C HIS A 11 -16.84 -0.22 -5.68
N LEU A 12 -17.44 0.80 -5.07
CA LEU A 12 -18.53 0.62 -4.11
C LEU A 12 -19.74 -0.08 -4.72
N ASP A 13 -20.14 0.27 -5.94
CA ASP A 13 -21.29 -0.32 -6.63
C ASP A 13 -20.98 -1.77 -7.07
N ASP A 14 -19.76 -2.05 -7.50
CA ASP A 14 -19.33 -3.41 -7.80
C ASP A 14 -19.30 -4.30 -6.55
N LEU A 15 -18.79 -3.76 -5.43
CA LEU A 15 -18.78 -4.45 -4.15
C LEU A 15 -20.19 -4.82 -3.64
N ARG A 16 -21.19 -3.98 -3.96
CA ARG A 16 -22.59 -4.22 -3.59
C ARG A 16 -23.29 -5.22 -4.49
N SER A 17 -23.01 -5.16 -5.80
CA SER A 17 -23.71 -5.94 -6.81
C SER A 17 -23.03 -7.26 -7.15
N ARG A 18 -21.69 -7.32 -7.04
CA ARG A 18 -20.85 -8.44 -7.49
C ARG A 18 -19.67 -8.70 -6.54
N PRO A 19 -19.90 -8.89 -5.23
CA PRO A 19 -18.81 -9.03 -4.25
C PRO A 19 -17.91 -10.24 -4.51
N ASP A 20 -18.43 -11.29 -5.15
CA ASP A 20 -17.70 -12.52 -5.42
C ASP A 20 -16.77 -12.44 -6.64
N ASP A 21 -16.85 -11.37 -7.44
CA ASP A 21 -15.91 -11.09 -8.52
C ASP A 21 -14.55 -10.59 -7.99
N PHE A 22 -14.47 -10.21 -6.72
CA PHE A 22 -13.24 -9.73 -6.11
C PHE A 22 -12.45 -10.86 -5.45
N ASP A 23 -11.12 -10.79 -5.56
CA ASP A 23 -10.23 -11.57 -4.68
C ASP A 23 -10.60 -11.32 -3.22
N PHE A 24 -10.71 -12.38 -2.43
CA PHE A 24 -11.19 -12.33 -1.04
C PHE A 24 -10.46 -11.28 -0.20
N ALA A 25 -9.12 -11.25 -0.23
CA ALA A 25 -8.34 -10.32 0.57
C ALA A 25 -8.47 -8.86 0.08
N THR A 26 -8.72 -8.66 -1.22
CA THR A 26 -8.97 -7.33 -1.82
C THR A 26 -10.37 -6.85 -1.45
N ARG A 27 -11.38 -7.73 -1.54
CA ARG A 27 -12.75 -7.44 -1.14
C ARG A 27 -12.83 -6.96 0.31
N ASP A 28 -12.28 -7.74 1.23
CA ASP A 28 -12.34 -7.42 2.66
C ASP A 28 -11.61 -6.12 2.97
N ARG A 29 -10.48 -5.86 2.29
CA ARG A 29 -9.76 -4.60 2.41
C ARG A 29 -10.58 -3.40 1.93
N PHE A 30 -11.33 -3.53 0.85
CA PHE A 30 -12.18 -2.46 0.35
C PHE A 30 -13.42 -2.27 1.22
N LEU A 31 -14.04 -3.35 1.71
CA LEU A 31 -15.14 -3.25 2.68
C LEU A 31 -14.69 -2.53 3.96
N ALA A 32 -13.54 -2.87 4.50
CA ALA A 32 -12.95 -2.14 5.62
C ALA A 32 -12.65 -0.67 5.23
N GLY A 33 -12.20 -0.43 4.01
CA GLY A 33 -11.96 0.90 3.47
C GLY A 33 -13.20 1.79 3.42
N ALA A 34 -14.36 1.22 3.11
CA ALA A 34 -15.65 1.92 3.08
C ALA A 34 -16.12 2.38 4.47
N LEU A 35 -15.58 1.78 5.53
CA LEU A 35 -15.92 2.10 6.93
C LEU A 35 -14.90 3.04 7.59
N ILE A 36 -13.88 3.50 6.87
CA ILE A 36 -12.87 4.42 7.42
C ILE A 36 -13.53 5.78 7.69
N PRO A 37 -13.44 6.29 8.93
CA PRO A 37 -13.92 7.63 9.26
C PRO A 37 -13.23 8.71 8.43
N ALA A 38 -13.96 9.75 8.01
CA ALA A 38 -13.45 10.81 7.16
C ALA A 38 -12.25 11.56 7.77
N ASP A 39 -12.25 11.75 9.09
CA ASP A 39 -11.16 12.38 9.81
C ASP A 39 -9.86 11.58 9.72
N TRP A 40 -9.92 10.24 9.74
CA TRP A 40 -8.76 9.38 9.54
C TRP A 40 -8.20 9.49 8.12
N TYR A 41 -9.08 9.58 7.12
CA TYR A 41 -8.66 9.80 5.74
C TYR A 41 -7.97 11.17 5.58
N ILE A 42 -8.54 12.22 6.18
CA ILE A 42 -7.95 13.56 6.16
C ILE A 42 -6.58 13.57 6.85
N GLN A 43 -6.44 12.92 8.00
CA GLN A 43 -5.16 12.80 8.69
C GLN A 43 -4.12 12.03 7.85
N ALA A 44 -4.53 10.96 7.18
CA ALA A 44 -3.65 10.21 6.29
C ALA A 44 -3.16 11.05 5.10
N GLN A 45 -4.02 11.91 4.53
CA GLN A 45 -3.65 12.83 3.45
C GLN A 45 -2.69 13.95 3.95
N ARG A 46 -2.88 14.45 5.16
CA ARG A 46 -1.95 15.40 5.80
C ARG A 46 -0.57 14.76 6.04
N PHE A 47 -0.57 13.53 6.54
CA PHE A 47 0.67 12.76 6.69
C PHE A 47 1.37 12.53 5.34
N ARG A 48 0.62 12.16 4.30
CA ARG A 48 1.15 12.01 2.93
C ARG A 48 1.82 13.28 2.44
N GLN A 49 1.19 14.43 2.65
CA GLN A 49 1.76 15.73 2.27
C GLN A 49 3.04 16.02 3.04
N TRP A 50 3.02 15.87 4.36
CA TRP A 50 4.19 16.06 5.21
C TRP A 50 5.35 15.15 4.79
N PHE A 51 5.09 13.86 4.57
CA PHE A 51 6.10 12.89 4.15
C PHE A 51 6.70 13.24 2.78
N ARG A 52 5.85 13.62 1.82
CA ARG A 52 6.29 14.10 0.50
C ARG A 52 7.24 15.30 0.62
N ASP A 53 6.93 16.25 1.47
CA ASP A 53 7.76 17.44 1.65
C ASP A 53 9.12 17.07 2.27
N ARG A 54 9.15 16.16 3.22
CA ARG A 54 10.41 15.62 3.78
C ARG A 54 11.27 14.89 2.73
N VAL A 55 10.66 14.07 1.89
CA VAL A 55 11.41 13.39 0.81
C VAL A 55 11.91 14.38 -0.23
N ARG A 56 11.17 15.44 -0.54
CA ARG A 56 11.64 16.51 -1.43
C ARG A 56 12.91 17.21 -0.91
N GLU A 57 13.06 17.35 0.40
CA GLU A 57 14.28 17.89 1.00
C GLU A 57 15.50 16.99 0.72
N VAL A 58 15.31 15.66 0.65
CA VAL A 58 16.38 14.73 0.28
C VAL A 58 16.88 15.00 -1.15
N PHE A 59 15.96 15.29 -2.09
CA PHE A 59 16.29 15.59 -3.48
C PHE A 59 17.03 16.93 -3.68
N GLN A 60 17.23 17.71 -2.64
CA GLN A 60 18.15 18.85 -2.70
C GLN A 60 19.63 18.41 -2.74
N ASN A 61 19.91 17.17 -2.33
CA ASN A 61 21.26 16.63 -2.19
C ASN A 61 21.52 15.39 -3.05
N VAL A 62 20.48 14.82 -3.69
CA VAL A 62 20.59 13.63 -4.55
C VAL A 62 19.65 13.76 -5.75
N ASP A 63 20.04 13.20 -6.88
CA ASP A 63 19.24 13.20 -8.10
C ASP A 63 18.28 12.03 -8.17
N ILE A 64 18.66 10.88 -7.58
CA ILE A 64 17.87 9.65 -7.54
C ILE A 64 17.95 8.96 -6.18
N ILE A 65 16.89 8.20 -5.84
CA ILE A 65 16.86 7.29 -4.69
C ILE A 65 16.76 5.87 -5.24
N LEU A 66 17.70 5.01 -4.84
CA LEU A 66 17.65 3.57 -5.15
C LEU A 66 17.07 2.81 -3.96
N ALA A 67 16.10 1.94 -4.24
CA ALA A 67 15.54 1.07 -3.24
C ALA A 67 15.35 -0.35 -3.81
N PRO A 68 15.46 -1.40 -2.98
CA PRO A 68 15.08 -2.74 -3.40
C PRO A 68 13.59 -2.77 -3.79
N THR A 69 13.25 -3.51 -4.84
CA THR A 69 11.85 -3.64 -5.28
C THR A 69 11.05 -4.48 -4.30
N THR A 70 11.65 -5.57 -3.79
CA THR A 70 11.03 -6.48 -2.83
C THR A 70 12.00 -6.84 -1.72
N PRO A 71 11.51 -7.13 -0.50
CA PRO A 71 12.37 -7.49 0.63
C PRO A 71 12.94 -8.93 0.56
N TYR A 72 12.42 -9.76 -0.33
CA TYR A 72 12.82 -11.16 -0.50
C TYR A 72 12.59 -11.61 -1.96
N PRO A 73 13.25 -12.71 -2.40
CA PRO A 73 13.03 -13.28 -3.74
C PRO A 73 11.60 -13.77 -3.95
N ALA A 74 11.24 -14.08 -5.21
CA ALA A 74 9.95 -14.67 -5.52
C ALA A 74 9.70 -15.95 -4.71
N THR A 75 8.54 -16.04 -4.08
CA THR A 75 8.12 -17.20 -3.31
C THR A 75 7.37 -18.21 -4.22
N PRO A 76 7.32 -19.50 -3.87
CA PRO A 76 6.46 -20.45 -4.56
C PRO A 76 5.00 -19.99 -4.62
N ILE A 77 4.31 -20.36 -5.73
CA ILE A 77 2.90 -20.04 -5.90
C ILE A 77 2.08 -20.65 -4.75
N GLY A 78 1.24 -19.83 -4.13
CA GLY A 78 0.37 -20.24 -3.02
C GLY A 78 1.03 -20.14 -1.63
N GLN A 79 2.32 -19.85 -1.55
CA GLN A 79 2.98 -19.65 -0.26
C GLN A 79 2.50 -18.36 0.41
N GLN A 80 1.89 -18.52 1.59
CA GLN A 80 1.29 -17.41 2.33
C GLN A 80 2.26 -16.75 3.32
N LYS A 81 3.23 -17.52 3.81
CA LYS A 81 4.16 -17.10 4.86
C LYS A 81 5.60 -17.51 4.53
N ILE A 82 6.53 -16.71 4.99
CA ILE A 82 7.98 -16.97 4.93
C ILE A 82 8.62 -16.64 6.26
N VAL A 83 9.81 -17.17 6.49
CA VAL A 83 10.64 -16.79 7.64
C VAL A 83 11.71 -15.81 7.19
N VAL A 84 11.75 -14.63 7.81
CA VAL A 84 12.76 -13.60 7.59
C VAL A 84 13.37 -13.26 8.95
N ASP A 85 14.69 -13.37 9.07
CA ASP A 85 15.43 -13.13 10.32
C ASP A 85 14.88 -13.88 11.55
N GLY A 86 14.34 -15.10 11.32
CA GLY A 86 13.78 -15.95 12.37
C GLY A 86 12.31 -15.68 12.72
N GLU A 87 11.68 -14.68 12.10
CA GLU A 87 10.27 -14.36 12.29
C GLU A 87 9.41 -14.81 11.11
N GLU A 88 8.25 -15.41 11.40
CA GLU A 88 7.26 -15.78 10.38
C GLU A 88 6.43 -14.54 9.99
N ILE A 89 6.51 -14.16 8.72
CA ILE A 89 5.77 -13.03 8.17
C ILE A 89 4.87 -13.44 7.01
N LEU A 90 3.78 -12.71 6.80
CA LEU A 90 2.92 -12.87 5.63
C LEU A 90 3.61 -12.33 4.38
N VAL A 91 3.57 -13.09 3.28
CA VAL A 91 4.17 -12.68 2.00
C VAL A 91 3.48 -11.46 1.42
N ARG A 92 2.19 -11.56 1.14
CA ARG A 92 1.45 -10.56 0.37
C ARG A 92 1.48 -9.13 0.96
N PRO A 93 1.25 -8.90 2.27
CA PRO A 93 1.29 -7.55 2.85
C PRO A 93 2.67 -6.90 2.84
N ASN A 94 3.73 -7.71 2.81
CA ASN A 94 5.11 -7.24 2.94
C ASN A 94 5.84 -7.05 1.59
N LEU A 95 5.26 -7.48 0.47
CA LEU A 95 5.88 -7.33 -0.86
C LEU A 95 6.24 -5.88 -1.20
N GLY A 96 5.39 -4.92 -0.81
CA GLY A 96 5.58 -3.51 -1.09
C GLY A 96 6.35 -2.72 -0.02
N LEU A 97 7.03 -3.38 0.91
CA LEU A 97 7.66 -2.73 2.07
C LEU A 97 8.54 -1.53 1.68
N PHE A 98 9.36 -1.67 0.64
CA PHE A 98 10.28 -0.62 0.18
C PHE A 98 9.68 0.28 -0.90
N THR A 99 8.75 -0.21 -1.70
CA THR A 99 8.16 0.54 -2.81
C THR A 99 6.95 1.37 -2.41
N GLN A 100 6.15 0.92 -1.44
CA GLN A 100 4.97 1.66 -0.99
C GLN A 100 5.27 3.06 -0.47
N PRO A 101 6.29 3.30 0.38
CA PRO A 101 6.61 4.64 0.85
C PRO A 101 6.96 5.61 -0.29
N LEU A 102 7.66 5.12 -1.32
CA LEU A 102 8.08 5.93 -2.46
C LEU A 102 6.90 6.21 -3.41
N SER A 103 6.07 5.19 -3.70
CA SER A 103 4.84 5.36 -4.51
C SER A 103 3.83 6.28 -3.83
N PHE A 104 3.78 6.25 -2.51
CA PHE A 104 2.83 7.01 -1.70
C PHE A 104 2.94 8.52 -1.87
N ILE A 105 4.13 9.04 -2.17
CA ILE A 105 4.40 10.47 -2.27
C ILE A 105 4.15 11.05 -3.67
N GLY A 106 3.90 10.20 -4.67
CA GLY A 106 3.57 10.63 -6.04
C GLY A 106 4.75 11.23 -6.80
N LEU A 107 5.98 10.82 -6.49
CA LEU A 107 7.16 11.10 -7.30
C LEU A 107 7.28 10.06 -8.44
N PRO A 108 7.96 10.41 -9.56
CA PRO A 108 8.23 9.45 -10.62
C PRO A 108 9.02 8.25 -10.10
N ILE A 109 8.56 7.04 -10.44
CA ILE A 109 9.21 5.76 -10.08
C ILE A 109 9.34 4.94 -11.35
N ILE A 110 10.52 4.35 -11.53
CA ILE A 110 10.86 3.48 -12.66
C ILE A 110 11.15 2.08 -12.13
#